data_ae9c08b1d4ea8bc656cd90606279a3fc
#
_entry.id   ae9c08b1d4ea8bc656cd90606279a3fc
#
_cell.length_a   1.000
_cell.length_b   1.000
_cell.length_c   1.000
_cell.angle_alpha   90.00
_cell.angle_beta   90.00
_cell.angle_gamma   90.00
#
_symmetry.space_group_name_H-M   'P 1'
#
loop_
_entity.id
_entity.type
_entity.pdbx_description
1 polymer ?
#
loop_
_entity_poly.entity_id
_entity_poly.type
_entity_poly.pdbx_seq_one_letter_code
_entity_poly.pdbx_strand_id
1 'polypeptide(L)' 'MLTTNESVENYLETILVLSKKLPVVRSVDISNELGYKKSSISVAMKNLRENNYITMSDAGFISLTDSGKEIAEMIYE' A
#
# COMPACT_ATOMS: atom_id res chain seq x y z
N MET A 1 7.78 -6.44 -19.15
CA MET A 1 8.13 -5.37 -18.24
C MET A 1 6.93 -4.93 -17.40
N LEU A 2 7.15 -4.67 -16.14
CA LEU A 2 6.07 -4.24 -15.27
C LEU A 2 5.63 -2.84 -15.62
N THR A 3 4.32 -2.63 -15.55
CA THR A 3 3.74 -1.31 -15.82
C THR A 3 3.65 -0.46 -14.56
N THR A 4 3.93 -1.04 -13.39
CA THR A 4 3.92 -0.28 -12.15
C THR A 4 5.09 0.67 -12.12
N ASN A 5 4.84 1.87 -11.60
CA ASN A 5 5.91 2.83 -11.43
C ASN A 5 6.49 2.70 -10.03
N GLU A 6 7.58 3.42 -9.80
CA GLU A 6 8.31 3.35 -8.55
C GLU A 6 7.46 3.71 -7.34
N SER A 7 6.55 4.67 -7.52
CA SER A 7 5.67 5.09 -6.42
C SER A 7 4.74 3.97 -6.00
N VAL A 8 4.15 3.27 -6.96
CA VAL A 8 3.27 2.14 -6.67
C VAL A 8 4.04 1.05 -5.92
N GLU A 9 5.23 0.75 -6.39
CA GLU A 9 6.07 -0.26 -5.75
C GLU A 9 6.42 0.11 -4.32
N ASN A 10 6.77 1.37 -4.09
CA ASN A 10 7.09 1.84 -2.75
C ASN A 10 5.90 1.74 -1.80
N TYR A 11 4.72 2.11 -2.28
CA TYR A 11 3.52 2.02 -1.46
C TYR A 11 3.20 0.57 -1.09
N LEU A 12 3.28 -0.32 -2.07
CA LEU A 12 2.96 -1.73 -1.83
C LEU A 12 3.97 -2.38 -0.88
N GLU A 13 5.24 -2.06 -1.05
CA GLU A 13 6.28 -2.56 -0.14
C GLU A 13 6.05 -2.04 1.27
N THR A 14 5.71 -0.76 1.40
CA THR A 14 5.45 -0.16 2.71
C THR A 14 4.27 -0.85 3.39
N ILE A 15 3.21 -1.12 2.64
CA ILE A 15 2.05 -1.82 3.20
C ILE A 15 2.43 -3.22 3.66
N LEU A 16 3.24 -3.92 2.88
CA LEU A 16 3.70 -5.24 3.25
C LEU A 16 4.50 -5.21 4.54
N VAL A 17 5.45 -4.29 4.64
CA VAL A 17 6.29 -4.16 5.84
C VAL A 17 5.43 -3.82 7.05
N LEU A 18 4.53 -2.85 6.92
CA LEU A 18 3.66 -2.44 8.02
C LEU A 18 2.72 -3.56 8.45
N SER A 19 2.24 -4.35 7.51
CA SER A 19 1.32 -5.45 7.82
C SER A 19 1.99 -6.52 8.67
N LYS A 20 3.31 -6.59 8.65
CA LYS A 20 4.06 -7.51 9.49
C LYS A 20 4.30 -6.97 10.89
N LYS A 21 4.23 -5.66 11.06
CA LYS A 21 4.47 -5.00 12.35
C LYS A 21 3.19 -4.66 13.09
N LEU A 22 2.13 -4.38 12.36
CA LEU A 22 0.88 -3.86 12.93
C LEU A 22 -0.24 -4.87 12.73
N PRO A 23 -1.20 -4.93 13.67
CA PRO A 23 -2.37 -5.81 13.49
C PRO A 23 -3.23 -5.36 12.31
N VAL A 24 -3.30 -4.05 12.04
CA VAL A 24 -4.00 -3.50 10.87
C VAL A 24 -3.20 -2.32 10.35
N VAL A 25 -3.35 -2.04 9.04
CA VAL A 25 -2.67 -0.91 8.40
C VAL A 25 -3.73 0.07 7.92
N ARG A 26 -3.49 1.35 8.19
CA ARG A 26 -4.37 2.43 7.76
C ARG A 26 -3.55 3.46 6.98
N SER A 27 -4.24 4.36 6.28
CA SER A 27 -3.57 5.42 5.52
C SER A 27 -2.64 6.25 6.40
N VAL A 28 -3.04 6.51 7.65
CA VAL A 28 -2.22 7.30 8.57
C VAL A 28 -0.90 6.59 8.87
N ASP A 29 -0.91 5.28 8.95
CA ASP A 29 0.32 4.52 9.21
C ASP A 29 1.29 4.67 8.05
N ILE A 30 0.76 4.63 6.83
CA ILE A 30 1.57 4.80 5.63
C ILE A 30 2.12 6.22 5.55
N SER A 31 1.26 7.20 5.85
CA SER A 31 1.66 8.60 5.87
C SER A 31 2.82 8.83 6.85
N ASN A 32 2.71 8.27 8.04
CA ASN A 32 3.75 8.41 9.06
C ASN A 32 5.04 7.71 8.64
N GLU A 33 4.92 6.55 8.03
CA GLU A 33 6.10 5.77 7.63
C GLU A 33 6.87 6.48 6.51
N LEU A 34 6.17 7.04 5.53
CA LEU A 34 6.79 7.65 4.36
C LEU A 34 7.02 9.15 4.51
N GLY A 35 6.39 9.78 5.47
CA GLY A 35 6.52 11.22 5.67
C GLY A 35 5.76 12.03 4.63
N TYR A 36 4.76 11.46 3.99
CA TYR A 36 3.95 12.15 2.98
C TYR A 36 2.68 12.70 3.62
N LYS A 37 2.09 13.70 2.97
CA LYS A 37 0.83 14.28 3.45
C LYS A 37 -0.30 13.27 3.32
N LYS A 38 -1.24 13.32 4.26
CA LYS A 38 -2.39 12.41 4.25
C LYS A 38 -3.20 12.51 2.97
N SER A 39 -3.34 13.72 2.42
CA SER A 39 -4.08 13.91 1.17
C SER A 39 -3.42 13.16 0.02
N SER A 40 -2.08 13.18 -0.05
CA SER A 40 -1.34 12.45 -1.07
C SER A 40 -1.53 10.94 -0.91
N ILE A 41 -1.49 10.47 0.34
CA ILE A 41 -1.67 9.05 0.63
C ILE A 41 -3.09 8.61 0.26
N SER A 42 -4.09 9.44 0.55
CA SER A 42 -5.47 9.10 0.21
C SER A 42 -5.66 8.89 -1.29
N VAL A 43 -5.07 9.77 -2.10
CA VAL A 43 -5.12 9.64 -3.56
C VAL A 43 -4.39 8.38 -4.02
N ALA A 44 -3.22 8.13 -3.45
CA ALA A 44 -2.44 6.96 -3.79
C ALA A 44 -3.19 5.67 -3.46
N MET A 45 -3.80 5.61 -2.27
CA MET A 45 -4.54 4.41 -1.85
C MET A 45 -5.76 4.19 -2.72
N LYS A 46 -6.43 5.27 -3.13
CA LYS A 46 -7.56 5.15 -4.05
C LYS A 46 -7.12 4.54 -5.37
N ASN A 47 -5.99 5.01 -5.91
CA ASN A 47 -5.46 4.49 -7.17
C ASN A 47 -5.08 3.00 -7.05
N LEU A 48 -4.43 2.63 -5.96
CA LEU A 48 -4.06 1.24 -5.73
C LEU A 48 -5.28 0.33 -5.62
N ARG A 49 -6.33 0.82 -4.97
CA ARG A 49 -7.57 0.06 -4.83
C ARG A 49 -8.25 -0.10 -6.19
N GLU A 50 -8.28 0.94 -6.99
CA GLU A 50 -8.89 0.90 -8.32
C GLU A 50 -8.14 -0.05 -9.26
N ASN A 51 -6.85 -0.24 -9.04
CA ASN A 51 -6.04 -1.17 -9.81
C ASN A 51 -6.00 -2.58 -9.20
N ASN A 52 -6.77 -2.80 -8.16
CA ASN A 52 -6.88 -4.11 -7.50
C ASN A 52 -5.59 -4.59 -6.85
N TYR A 53 -4.74 -3.66 -6.43
CA TYR A 53 -3.54 -4.00 -5.67
C TYR A 53 -3.79 -4.08 -4.18
N ILE A 54 -4.79 -3.35 -3.70
CA ILE A 54 -5.17 -3.37 -2.29
C ILE A 54 -6.68 -3.41 -2.15
N THR A 55 -7.12 -3.81 -0.97
CA THR A 55 -8.53 -3.68 -0.57
C THR A 55 -8.56 -2.76 0.65
N MET A 56 -9.71 -2.14 0.88
CA MET A 56 -9.91 -1.28 2.03
C MET A 56 -11.26 -1.58 2.64
N SER A 57 -11.29 -1.88 3.94
CA SER A 57 -12.53 -2.14 4.64
C SER A 57 -13.25 -0.84 4.95
N ASP A 58 -14.50 -0.94 5.41
CA ASP A 58 -15.28 0.22 5.82
C ASP A 58 -14.60 0.99 6.96
N ALA A 59 -13.85 0.29 7.78
CA ALA A 59 -13.10 0.92 8.87
C ALA A 59 -11.79 1.56 8.39
N GLY A 60 -11.46 1.45 7.12
CA GLY A 60 -10.24 2.03 6.57
C GLY A 60 -9.02 1.16 6.72
N PHE A 61 -9.20 -0.12 7.01
CA PHE A 61 -8.08 -1.07 7.11
C PHE A 61 -7.66 -1.50 5.71
N ILE A 62 -6.36 -1.41 5.44
CA ILE A 62 -5.78 -1.68 4.13
C ILE A 62 -5.15 -3.06 4.12
N SER A 63 -5.43 -3.82 3.09
CA SER A 63 -4.83 -5.15 2.89
C SER A 63 -4.36 -5.28 1.45
N LEU A 64 -3.28 -6.02 1.25
CA LEU A 64 -2.79 -6.31 -0.09
C LEU A 64 -3.64 -7.42 -0.71
N THR A 65 -3.95 -7.26 -1.99
CA THR A 65 -4.51 -8.36 -2.77
C THR A 65 -3.37 -9.29 -3.17
N ASP A 66 -3.71 -10.41 -3.80
CA ASP A 66 -2.68 -11.32 -4.30
C ASP A 66 -1.76 -10.59 -5.29
N SER A 67 -2.34 -9.77 -6.16
CA SER A 67 -1.55 -9.00 -7.14
C SER A 67 -0.62 -8.00 -6.45
N GLY A 68 -1.16 -7.25 -5.47
CA GLY A 68 -0.36 -6.28 -4.75
C GLY A 68 0.74 -6.93 -3.93
N LYS A 69 0.43 -8.05 -3.29
CA LYS A 69 1.39 -8.79 -2.50
C LYS A 69 2.53 -9.33 -3.36
N GLU A 70 2.18 -9.82 -4.54
CA GLU A 70 3.16 -10.35 -5.47
C GLU A 70 4.18 -9.28 -5.88
N ILE A 71 3.69 -8.08 -6.20
CA ILE A 71 4.57 -6.97 -6.55
C ILE A 71 5.43 -6.56 -5.36
N ALA A 72 4.82 -6.46 -4.18
CA ALA A 72 5.54 -6.06 -2.98
C ALA A 72 6.64 -7.04 -2.62
N GLU A 73 6.37 -8.34 -2.79
CA GLU A 73 7.35 -9.38 -2.45
C GLU A 73 8.48 -9.44 -3.46
N MET A 74 8.26 -9.02 -4.70
CA MET A 74 9.32 -8.94 -5.69
C MET A 74 10.38 -7.92 -5.31
N ILE A 75 9.98 -6.87 -4.62
CA ILE A 75 10.86 -5.77 -4.23
C ILE A 75 11.47 -6.02 -2.86
N TYR A 76 10.68 -6.60 -1.99
CA TYR A 76 11.07 -6.82 -0.59
C TYR A 76 11.87 -8.12 -0.51
N GLU A 77 13.14 -8.00 -0.31
CA GLU A 77 13.99 -9.17 -0.16
C GLU A 77 14.89 -9.09 1.05
#